data_3b25c88af235812cb839028e1010942d
#
_entry.id   3b25c88af235812cb839028e1010942d
#
_cell.length_a   1.000
_cell.length_b   1.000
_cell.length_c   1.000
_cell.angle_alpha   90.00
_cell.angle_beta   90.00
_cell.angle_gamma   90.00
#
_symmetry.space_group_name_H-M   'P 1'
#
loop_
_entity.id
_entity.type
_entity.pdbx_description
1 polymer ?
#
loop_
_entity_poly.entity_id
_entity_poly.type
_entity_poly.pdbx_seq_one_letter_code
_entity_poly.pdbx_strand_id
1 'polypeptide(L)'
;MTGFRTVAAMVEAMVEEMKITVPVALHLDHGSYEGTQKAIEAGFSSVMFDGSHYPFEENIAKSKEMIALAHSKGLSIECEVGSIGGEEDGVIGSGELADPNECKTMADLGIDFLAAGIGNIHGKYPENWAGLSFETLEKISN
;
A
#
# COMPACT_ATOMS: atom_id res chain seq x y z
N MET A 1 14.49 -2.45 13.55
CA MET A 1 13.05 -2.18 13.28
C MET A 1 12.22 -2.55 14.51
N THR A 2 11.36 -1.67 14.98
CA THR A 2 10.41 -1.97 16.07
C THR A 2 9.43 -3.02 15.57
N GLY A 3 9.16 -4.09 16.32
CA GLY A 3 8.29 -5.18 15.83
C GLY A 3 6.82 -4.75 15.69
N PHE A 4 6.07 -5.38 14.78
CA PHE A 4 4.66 -5.05 14.50
C PHE A 4 3.78 -5.08 15.76
N ARG A 5 3.91 -6.11 16.59
CA ARG A 5 3.17 -6.21 17.86
C ARG A 5 3.50 -5.08 18.84
N THR A 6 4.77 -4.65 18.87
CA THR A 6 5.18 -3.54 19.72
C THR A 6 4.52 -2.24 19.26
N VAL A 7 4.50 -1.97 17.94
CA VAL A 7 3.86 -0.78 17.38
C VAL A 7 2.35 -0.80 17.67
N ALA A 8 1.68 -1.93 17.44
CA ALA A 8 0.24 -2.05 17.72
C ALA A 8 -0.07 -1.76 19.20
N ALA A 9 0.67 -2.36 20.12
CA ALA A 9 0.49 -2.13 21.56
C ALA A 9 0.78 -0.67 21.97
N MET A 10 1.78 -0.02 21.36
CA MET A 10 2.07 1.39 21.62
C MET A 10 0.94 2.29 21.17
N VAL A 11 0.40 2.08 19.96
CA VAL A 11 -0.72 2.88 19.44
C VAL A 11 -1.97 2.69 20.30
N GLU A 12 -2.31 1.46 20.67
CA GLU A 12 -3.44 1.15 21.54
C GLU A 12 -3.32 1.88 22.90
N ALA A 13 -2.17 1.76 23.56
CA ALA A 13 -1.91 2.44 24.83
C ALA A 13 -1.98 3.96 24.72
N MET A 14 -1.43 4.54 23.65
CA MET A 14 -1.49 6.00 23.43
C MET A 14 -2.93 6.48 23.19
N VAL A 15 -3.71 5.76 22.41
CA VAL A 15 -5.12 6.09 22.16
C VAL A 15 -5.91 6.11 23.49
N GLU A 16 -5.68 5.13 24.35
CA GLU A 16 -6.33 5.01 25.65
C GLU A 16 -5.87 6.11 26.62
N GLU A 17 -4.57 6.25 26.86
CA GLU A 17 -4.01 7.19 27.83
C GLU A 17 -4.29 8.65 27.46
N MET A 18 -4.17 8.99 26.17
CA MET A 18 -4.43 10.34 25.67
C MET A 18 -5.92 10.63 25.48
N LYS A 19 -6.80 9.65 25.72
CA LYS A 19 -8.25 9.75 25.56
C LYS A 19 -8.63 10.26 24.17
N ILE A 20 -8.00 9.71 23.14
CA ILE A 20 -8.25 10.10 21.75
C ILE A 20 -9.66 9.67 21.35
N THR A 21 -10.46 10.63 20.89
CA THR A 21 -11.88 10.43 20.55
C THR A 21 -12.15 10.42 19.03
N VAL A 22 -11.15 10.76 18.23
CA VAL A 22 -11.25 10.65 16.77
C VAL A 22 -10.92 9.22 16.32
N PRO A 23 -11.48 8.75 15.19
CA PRO A 23 -11.08 7.47 14.62
C PRO A 23 -9.58 7.43 14.32
N VAL A 24 -8.93 6.32 14.68
CA VAL A 24 -7.51 6.07 14.41
C VAL A 24 -7.39 4.75 13.66
N ALA A 25 -6.71 4.75 12.52
CA ALA A 25 -6.32 3.56 11.80
C ALA A 25 -4.80 3.34 11.96
N LEU A 26 -4.41 2.13 12.31
CA LEU A 26 -3.01 1.71 12.25
C LEU A 26 -2.82 0.97 10.94
N HIS A 27 -2.10 1.60 10.02
CA HIS A 27 -1.87 1.11 8.66
C HIS A 27 -0.42 0.64 8.50
N LEU A 28 -0.21 -0.50 7.84
CA LEU A 28 1.09 -0.88 7.31
C LEU A 28 1.21 -0.31 5.90
N ASP A 29 2.18 0.54 5.69
CA ASP A 29 2.53 1.11 4.39
C ASP A 29 3.66 0.31 3.75
N HIS A 30 3.63 0.08 2.44
CA HIS A 30 4.60 -0.69 1.64
C HIS A 30 5.02 -2.04 2.26
N GLY A 31 4.04 -2.87 2.62
CA GLY A 31 4.28 -4.17 3.23
C GLY A 31 4.80 -5.22 2.23
N SER A 32 5.90 -5.89 2.57
CA SER A 32 6.27 -7.13 1.87
C SER A 32 5.24 -8.23 2.16
N TYR A 33 5.24 -9.31 1.36
CA TYR A 33 4.32 -10.44 1.53
C TYR A 33 4.29 -10.97 2.97
N GLU A 34 5.47 -11.24 3.57
CA GLU A 34 5.56 -11.68 4.97
C GLU A 34 5.25 -10.56 5.98
N GLY A 35 5.62 -9.31 5.65
CA GLY A 35 5.36 -8.15 6.50
C GLY A 35 3.87 -7.90 6.65
N THR A 36 3.12 -7.98 5.56
CA THR A 36 1.65 -7.83 5.54
C THR A 36 0.98 -8.89 6.41
N GLN A 37 1.37 -10.16 6.30
CA GLN A 37 0.85 -11.23 7.16
C GLN A 37 1.10 -10.94 8.65
N LYS A 38 2.33 -10.56 9.00
CA LYS A 38 2.72 -10.25 10.39
C LYS A 38 1.98 -9.04 10.95
N ALA A 39 1.71 -8.02 10.13
CA ALA A 39 0.94 -6.85 10.54
C ALA A 39 -0.53 -7.21 10.82
N ILE A 40 -1.14 -8.02 9.95
CA ILE A 40 -2.50 -8.55 10.15
C ILE A 40 -2.59 -9.33 11.47
N GLU A 41 -1.62 -10.22 11.73
CA GLU A 41 -1.56 -11.00 12.97
C GLU A 41 -1.30 -10.13 14.21
N ALA A 42 -0.61 -9.01 14.05
CA ALA A 42 -0.27 -8.10 15.14
C ALA A 42 -1.41 -7.16 15.54
N GLY A 43 -2.52 -7.11 14.80
CA GLY A 43 -3.69 -6.29 15.11
C GLY A 43 -3.68 -4.91 14.44
N PHE A 44 -3.01 -4.77 13.30
CA PHE A 44 -3.19 -3.61 12.43
C PHE A 44 -4.64 -3.57 11.93
N SER A 45 -5.17 -2.37 11.71
CA SER A 45 -6.55 -2.17 11.24
C SER A 45 -6.63 -2.05 9.72
N SER A 46 -5.51 -1.79 9.06
CA SER A 46 -5.37 -1.65 7.62
C SER A 46 -3.96 -2.06 7.19
N VAL A 47 -3.81 -2.58 6.00
CA VAL A 47 -2.49 -3.00 5.47
C VAL A 47 -2.36 -2.68 4.00
N MET A 48 -1.14 -2.37 3.55
CA MET A 48 -0.76 -2.37 2.15
C MET A 48 0.13 -3.58 1.88
N PHE A 49 -0.21 -4.34 0.84
CA PHE A 49 0.71 -5.29 0.22
C PHE A 49 1.29 -4.65 -1.04
N ASP A 50 2.57 -4.34 -1.01
CA ASP A 50 3.29 -3.81 -2.16
C ASP A 50 3.97 -4.95 -2.93
N GLY A 51 3.31 -5.37 -4.01
CA GLY A 51 3.80 -6.36 -4.95
C GLY A 51 4.34 -5.76 -6.25
N SER A 52 4.53 -4.45 -6.33
CA SER A 52 4.93 -3.73 -7.54
C SER A 52 6.28 -4.17 -8.13
N HIS A 53 7.15 -4.72 -7.29
CA HIS A 53 8.46 -5.25 -7.70
C HIS A 53 8.43 -6.68 -8.29
N TYR A 54 7.28 -7.37 -8.22
CA TYR A 54 7.07 -8.66 -8.89
C TYR A 54 6.55 -8.47 -10.31
N PRO A 55 6.72 -9.48 -11.20
CA PRO A 55 5.94 -9.54 -12.43
C PRO A 55 4.44 -9.46 -12.11
N PHE A 56 3.65 -8.80 -12.97
CA PHE A 56 2.24 -8.50 -12.69
C PHE A 56 1.42 -9.74 -12.29
N GLU A 57 1.58 -10.86 -12.98
CA GLU A 57 0.87 -12.11 -12.67
C GLU A 57 1.20 -12.64 -11.25
N GLU A 58 2.44 -12.46 -10.80
CA GLU A 58 2.84 -12.83 -9.45
C GLU A 58 2.28 -11.85 -8.42
N ASN A 59 2.29 -10.54 -8.73
CA ASN A 59 1.65 -9.52 -7.91
C ASN A 59 0.17 -9.86 -7.70
N ILE A 60 -0.58 -10.14 -8.77
CA ILE A 60 -1.99 -10.54 -8.72
C ILE A 60 -2.21 -11.78 -7.85
N ALA A 61 -1.39 -12.82 -8.04
CA ALA A 61 -1.53 -14.05 -7.26
C ALA A 61 -1.34 -13.81 -5.75
N LYS A 62 -0.29 -13.08 -5.38
CA LYS A 62 0.03 -12.73 -3.99
C LYS A 62 -1.00 -11.77 -3.39
N SER A 63 -1.43 -10.76 -4.15
CA SER A 63 -2.47 -9.81 -3.73
C SER A 63 -3.77 -10.54 -3.41
N LYS A 64 -4.19 -11.49 -4.22
CA LYS A 64 -5.40 -12.29 -3.97
C LYS A 64 -5.35 -13.04 -2.64
N GLU A 65 -4.19 -13.59 -2.27
CA GLU A 65 -4.02 -14.25 -0.98
C GLU A 65 -4.09 -13.26 0.18
N MET A 66 -3.44 -12.08 0.04
CA MET A 66 -3.44 -11.05 1.07
C MET A 66 -4.81 -10.40 1.25
N ILE A 67 -5.56 -10.18 0.16
CA ILE A 67 -6.94 -9.70 0.20
C ILE A 67 -7.82 -10.66 1.00
N ALA A 68 -7.76 -11.95 0.67
CA ALA A 68 -8.53 -12.96 1.39
C ALA A 68 -8.19 -13.00 2.89
N LEU A 69 -6.91 -12.88 3.23
CA LEU A 69 -6.45 -12.86 4.62
C LEU A 69 -6.91 -11.60 5.36
N ALA A 70 -6.70 -10.40 4.79
CA ALA A 70 -7.09 -9.13 5.39
C ALA A 70 -8.62 -9.07 5.60
N HIS A 71 -9.40 -9.37 4.59
CA HIS A 71 -10.87 -9.37 4.66
C HIS A 71 -11.41 -10.42 5.63
N SER A 72 -10.75 -11.59 5.78
CA SER A 72 -11.14 -12.58 6.80
C SER A 72 -11.05 -12.06 8.24
N LYS A 73 -10.26 -11.01 8.44
CA LYS A 73 -10.07 -10.32 9.73
C LYS A 73 -10.83 -8.99 9.82
N GLY A 74 -11.53 -8.60 8.76
CA GLY A 74 -12.25 -7.32 8.69
C GLY A 74 -11.35 -6.10 8.51
N LEU A 75 -10.14 -6.29 7.97
CA LEU A 75 -9.20 -5.22 7.66
C LEU A 75 -9.38 -4.76 6.22
N SER A 76 -9.09 -3.47 5.98
CA SER A 76 -8.92 -2.95 4.62
C SER A 76 -7.52 -3.26 4.09
N ILE A 77 -7.43 -3.42 2.77
CA ILE A 77 -6.17 -3.71 2.08
C ILE A 77 -5.97 -2.79 0.88
N GLU A 78 -4.73 -2.31 0.76
CA GLU A 78 -4.20 -1.57 -0.37
C GLU A 78 -3.25 -2.46 -1.17
N CYS A 79 -3.25 -2.32 -2.50
CA CYS A 79 -2.27 -2.94 -3.38
C CYS A 79 -1.73 -1.93 -4.39
N GLU A 80 -0.58 -2.21 -5.00
CA GLU A 80 0.11 -1.30 -5.93
C GLU A 80 0.19 -1.87 -7.34
N VAL A 81 0.00 -0.98 -8.33
CA VAL A 81 0.21 -1.24 -9.76
C VAL A 81 1.06 -0.12 -10.36
N GLY A 82 1.99 -0.48 -11.22
CA GLY A 82 3.10 0.38 -11.58
C GLY A 82 4.08 0.47 -10.41
N SER A 83 4.81 1.55 -10.29
CA SER A 83 5.62 1.81 -9.10
C SER A 83 5.75 3.30 -8.81
N ILE A 84 5.81 3.64 -7.52
CA ILE A 84 6.09 5.01 -7.09
C ILE A 84 7.61 5.18 -7.07
N GLY A 85 8.10 6.23 -7.75
CA GLY A 85 9.53 6.51 -7.81
C GLY A 85 10.06 7.20 -6.56
N GLY A 86 11.35 7.55 -6.57
CA GLY A 86 12.01 8.26 -5.49
C GLY A 86 12.75 7.37 -4.51
N GLU A 87 12.94 7.84 -3.29
CA GLU A 87 13.65 7.12 -2.23
C GLU A 87 12.74 6.94 -1.03
N GLU A 88 12.53 5.69 -0.65
CA GLU A 88 11.79 5.30 0.54
C GLU A 88 12.48 4.12 1.24
N ASP A 89 12.68 4.24 2.54
CA ASP A 89 13.35 3.24 3.38
C ASP A 89 14.70 2.74 2.82
N GLY A 90 15.43 3.62 2.09
CA GLY A 90 16.72 3.31 1.46
C GLY A 90 16.62 2.56 0.13
N VAL A 91 15.42 2.38 -0.41
CA VAL A 91 15.17 1.86 -1.75
C VAL A 91 14.97 3.04 -2.70
N ILE A 92 15.72 3.06 -3.80
CA ILE A 92 15.61 4.09 -4.84
C ILE A 92 14.99 3.47 -6.08
N GLY A 93 13.87 4.02 -6.52
CA GLY A 93 13.17 3.61 -7.73
C GLY A 93 12.97 4.75 -8.72
N SER A 94 12.92 4.44 -10.01
CA SER A 94 12.62 5.42 -11.07
C SER A 94 11.12 5.73 -11.20
N GLY A 95 10.27 4.89 -10.60
CA GLY A 95 8.83 4.91 -10.81
C GLY A 95 8.43 4.35 -12.17
N GLU A 96 7.27 3.76 -12.25
CA GLU A 96 6.68 3.24 -13.47
C GLU A 96 5.19 3.63 -13.51
N LEU A 97 4.74 4.13 -14.69
CA LEU A 97 3.33 4.45 -14.85
C LEU A 97 2.50 3.16 -14.83
N ALA A 98 1.43 3.18 -14.07
CA ALA A 98 0.50 2.06 -14.00
C ALA A 98 -0.23 1.85 -15.33
N ASP A 99 -0.36 0.60 -15.77
CA ASP A 99 -1.22 0.23 -16.89
C ASP A 99 -2.69 0.21 -16.42
N PRO A 100 -3.60 0.93 -17.11
CA PRO A 100 -5.02 0.97 -16.70
C PRO A 100 -5.72 -0.39 -16.69
N ASN A 101 -5.33 -1.34 -17.57
CA ASN A 101 -5.92 -2.67 -17.58
C ASN A 101 -5.42 -3.50 -16.39
N GLU A 102 -4.16 -3.32 -16.00
CA GLU A 102 -3.62 -3.94 -14.79
C GLU A 102 -4.28 -3.37 -13.53
N CYS A 103 -4.47 -2.04 -13.48
CA CYS A 103 -5.23 -1.39 -12.40
C CYS A 103 -6.64 -1.95 -12.28
N LYS A 104 -7.35 -2.09 -13.41
CA LYS A 104 -8.68 -2.70 -13.43
C LYS A 104 -8.64 -4.15 -12.92
N THR A 105 -7.69 -4.93 -13.38
CA THR A 105 -7.54 -6.33 -12.96
C THR A 105 -7.30 -6.44 -11.47
N MET A 106 -6.44 -5.56 -10.91
CA MET A 106 -6.18 -5.50 -9.47
C MET A 106 -7.44 -5.09 -8.70
N ALA A 107 -8.17 -4.06 -9.16
CA ALA A 107 -9.41 -3.60 -8.55
C ALA A 107 -10.50 -4.69 -8.54
N ASP A 108 -10.60 -5.46 -9.62
CA ASP A 108 -11.56 -6.57 -9.75
C ASP A 108 -11.30 -7.72 -8.74
N LEU A 109 -10.13 -7.75 -8.08
CA LEU A 109 -9.87 -8.66 -6.96
C LEU A 109 -10.58 -8.26 -5.68
N GLY A 110 -11.09 -7.03 -5.59
CA GLY A 110 -11.82 -6.51 -4.45
C GLY A 110 -10.93 -5.85 -3.40
N ILE A 111 -9.86 -5.19 -3.81
CA ILE A 111 -9.06 -4.32 -2.92
C ILE A 111 -9.90 -3.14 -2.44
N ASP A 112 -9.52 -2.53 -1.31
CA ASP A 112 -10.18 -1.34 -0.78
C ASP A 112 -9.52 -0.06 -1.31
N PHE A 113 -8.21 -0.09 -1.56
CA PHE A 113 -7.41 1.03 -2.08
C PHE A 113 -6.43 0.55 -3.15
N LEU A 114 -6.19 1.40 -4.14
CA LEU A 114 -5.19 1.18 -5.18
C LEU A 114 -4.15 2.30 -5.14
N ALA A 115 -2.89 1.94 -4.89
CA ALA A 115 -1.75 2.79 -5.18
C ALA A 115 -1.38 2.60 -6.66
N ALA A 116 -1.44 3.68 -7.42
CA ALA A 116 -1.13 3.66 -8.84
C ALA A 116 0.03 4.59 -9.16
N GLY A 117 1.04 4.08 -9.84
CA GLY A 117 2.12 4.89 -10.38
C GLY A 117 1.60 5.84 -11.46
N ILE A 118 1.53 7.12 -11.18
CA ILE A 118 1.12 8.17 -12.12
C ILE A 118 2.21 9.24 -12.30
N GLY A 119 3.48 8.90 -12.00
CA GLY A 119 4.60 9.83 -11.98
C GLY A 119 4.83 10.50 -10.62
N ASN A 120 4.12 10.06 -9.59
CA ASN A 120 4.34 10.43 -8.20
C ASN A 120 5.68 9.86 -7.68
N ILE A 121 6.26 10.55 -6.73
CA ILE A 121 7.62 10.26 -6.23
C ILE A 121 7.62 10.40 -4.70
N HIS A 122 8.23 9.44 -4.02
CA HIS A 122 8.56 9.55 -2.61
C HIS A 122 9.70 10.53 -2.39
N GLY A 123 9.65 11.31 -1.32
CA GLY A 123 10.69 12.25 -0.95
C GLY A 123 10.69 13.53 -1.79
N LYS A 124 11.89 14.02 -2.11
CA LYS A 124 12.07 15.29 -2.82
C LYS A 124 11.94 15.10 -4.32
N TYR A 125 11.01 15.83 -4.93
CA TYR A 125 10.84 15.86 -6.38
C TYR A 125 12.09 16.48 -7.05
N PRO A 126 12.67 15.85 -8.10
CA PRO A 126 13.81 16.39 -8.82
C PRO A 126 13.40 17.61 -9.66
N GLU A 127 14.38 18.49 -9.96
CA GLU A 127 14.13 19.73 -10.73
C GLU A 127 13.57 19.48 -12.13
N ASN A 128 13.90 18.32 -12.72
CA ASN A 128 13.42 17.88 -14.03
C ASN A 128 12.19 16.97 -13.97
N TRP A 129 11.48 16.95 -12.85
CA TRP A 129 10.26 16.15 -12.73
C TRP A 129 9.19 16.59 -13.74
N ALA A 130 8.68 15.64 -14.51
CA ALA A 130 7.74 15.92 -15.61
C ALA A 130 6.30 16.24 -15.14
N GLY A 131 6.02 16.05 -13.86
CA GLY A 131 4.67 16.22 -13.31
C GLY A 131 3.90 14.88 -13.23
N LEU A 132 2.72 14.93 -12.64
CA LEU A 132 1.80 13.79 -12.59
C LEU A 132 1.18 13.53 -13.96
N SER A 133 1.01 12.26 -14.34
CA SER A 133 0.29 11.86 -15.54
C SER A 133 -1.22 11.86 -15.28
N PHE A 134 -1.87 13.00 -15.47
CA PHE A 134 -3.33 13.08 -15.38
C PHE A 134 -4.03 12.28 -16.47
N GLU A 135 -3.38 12.05 -17.62
CA GLU A 135 -3.89 11.17 -18.66
C GLU A 135 -3.99 9.70 -18.17
N THR A 136 -2.97 9.22 -17.46
CA THR A 136 -2.99 7.89 -16.85
C THR A 136 -4.06 7.81 -15.76
N LEU A 137 -4.15 8.83 -14.90
CA LEU A 137 -5.16 8.88 -13.84
C LEU A 137 -6.59 8.85 -14.41
N GLU A 138 -6.87 9.61 -15.48
CA GLU A 138 -8.17 9.61 -16.14
C GLU A 138 -8.54 8.22 -16.70
N LYS A 139 -7.56 7.52 -17.29
CA LYS A 139 -7.77 6.17 -17.81
C LYS A 139 -8.02 5.12 -16.73
N ILE A 140 -7.41 5.29 -15.55
CA ILE A 140 -7.60 4.40 -14.41
C ILE A 140 -8.97 4.61 -13.76
N SER A 141 -9.45 5.88 -13.73
CA SER A 141 -10.69 6.24 -13.03
C SER A 141 -11.97 6.00 -13.83
N ASN A 142 -11.88 5.68 -15.12
CA ASN A 142 -13.00 5.39 -16.04
C ASN A 142 -13.19 3.89 -16.24
#